data_f49d00c761d4cda4db07e34cfb00f6a5
#
_entry.id   f49d00c761d4cda4db07e34cfb00f6a5
#
_cell.length_a   1.000
_cell.length_b   1.000
_cell.length_c   1.000
_cell.angle_alpha   90.00
_cell.angle_beta   90.00
_cell.angle_gamma   90.00
#
_symmetry.space_group_name_H-M   'P 1'
#
loop_
_entity.id
_entity.type
_entity.pdbx_description
1 polymer ?
#
loop_
_entity_poly.entity_id
_entity_poly.type
_entity_poly.pdbx_seq_one_letter_code
_entity_poly.pdbx_strand_id
1 'polypeptide(L)' 'MPLLKEIMTPSVEVIAPHATAADAARKMRDLDVGAIPVCDGEKLVGMVTDRDLVLRVLAL' A
#
# COMPACT_ATOMS: atom_id res chain seq x y z
N MET A 1 22.80 13.24 -12.20
CA MET A 1 21.57 12.99 -11.44
C MET A 1 20.97 11.66 -11.87
N PRO A 2 20.83 10.71 -10.96
CA PRO A 2 20.24 9.42 -11.34
C PRO A 2 18.75 9.57 -11.73
N LEU A 3 18.30 8.71 -12.61
CA LEU A 3 16.89 8.63 -12.98
C LEU A 3 16.13 7.86 -11.92
N LEU A 4 14.83 8.14 -11.77
CA LEU A 4 13.99 7.43 -10.78
C LEU A 4 14.03 5.91 -10.96
N LYS A 5 14.06 5.44 -12.21
CA LYS A 5 14.12 3.99 -12.47
C LYS A 5 15.38 3.32 -11.93
N GLU A 6 16.42 4.10 -11.64
CA GLU A 6 17.69 3.59 -11.12
C GLU A 6 17.69 3.48 -9.59
N ILE A 7 16.82 4.22 -8.94
CA ILE A 7 16.76 4.30 -7.48
C ILE A 7 15.45 3.83 -6.88
N MET A 8 14.42 3.62 -7.69
CA MET A 8 13.12 3.13 -7.21
C MET A 8 13.17 1.63 -6.92
N THR A 9 12.27 1.17 -6.07
CA THR A 9 12.05 -0.26 -5.84
C THR A 9 11.27 -0.83 -7.02
N PRO A 10 11.82 -1.78 -7.77
CA PRO A 10 11.07 -2.45 -8.82
C PRO A 10 10.04 -3.41 -8.23
N SER A 11 9.05 -3.80 -9.02
CA SER A 11 8.05 -4.81 -8.63
C SER A 11 7.33 -4.45 -7.33
N VAL A 12 6.77 -3.24 -7.27
CA VAL A 12 6.02 -2.76 -6.10
C VAL A 12 4.76 -3.60 -5.93
N GLU A 13 4.57 -4.12 -4.71
CA GLU A 13 3.34 -4.80 -4.35
C GLU A 13 2.20 -3.78 -4.22
N VAL A 14 1.03 -4.17 -4.68
CA VAL A 14 -0.17 -3.33 -4.63
C VAL A 14 -1.32 -4.12 -4.02
N ILE A 15 -2.39 -3.42 -3.64
CA ILE A 15 -3.60 -4.04 -3.13
C ILE A 15 -4.81 -3.52 -3.91
N ALA A 16 -5.82 -4.35 -4.06
CA ALA A 16 -7.03 -3.98 -4.79
C ALA A 16 -7.98 -3.16 -3.89
N PRO A 17 -8.81 -2.26 -4.47
CA PRO A 17 -9.70 -1.41 -3.67
C PRO A 17 -10.74 -2.18 -2.88
N HIS A 18 -11.12 -3.39 -3.33
CA HIS A 18 -12.12 -4.22 -2.65
C HIS A 18 -11.51 -5.15 -1.59
N ALA A 19 -10.20 -5.15 -1.43
CA ALA A 19 -9.56 -5.91 -0.36
C ALA A 19 -9.90 -5.31 1.00
N THR A 20 -9.80 -6.13 2.04
CA THR A 20 -10.13 -5.68 3.40
C THR A 20 -8.96 -4.95 4.04
N ALA A 21 -9.27 -4.18 5.11
CA ALA A 21 -8.23 -3.57 5.93
C ALA A 21 -7.29 -4.62 6.53
N ALA A 22 -7.80 -5.78 6.89
CA ALA A 22 -6.99 -6.88 7.40
C ALA A 22 -6.02 -7.40 6.34
N ASP A 23 -6.47 -7.49 5.08
CA ASP A 23 -5.58 -7.87 3.97
C ASP A 23 -4.44 -6.87 3.80
N ALA A 24 -4.76 -5.57 3.85
CA ALA A 24 -3.77 -4.51 3.75
C ALA A 24 -2.76 -4.57 4.90
N ALA A 25 -3.25 -4.76 6.13
CA ALA A 25 -2.40 -4.85 7.31
C ALA A 25 -1.43 -6.04 7.22
N ARG A 26 -1.93 -7.20 6.79
CA ARG A 26 -1.08 -8.38 6.63
C ARG A 26 -0.01 -8.17 5.56
N LYS A 27 -0.38 -7.56 4.43
CA LYS A 27 0.56 -7.29 3.36
C LYS A 27 1.64 -6.31 3.80
N MET A 28 1.26 -5.26 4.52
CA MET A 28 2.22 -4.30 5.09
C MET A 28 3.17 -4.97 6.09
N ARG A 29 2.64 -5.85 6.93
CA ARG A 29 3.46 -6.61 7.88
C ARG A 29 4.47 -7.49 7.17
N ASP A 30 4.00 -8.26 6.18
CA ASP A 30 4.85 -9.22 5.48
C ASP A 30 5.92 -8.55 4.62
N LEU A 31 5.62 -7.36 4.11
CA LEU A 31 6.56 -6.56 3.32
C LEU A 31 7.39 -5.60 4.17
N ASP A 32 7.03 -5.44 5.44
CA ASP A 32 7.66 -4.50 6.38
C ASP A 32 7.63 -3.06 5.83
N VAL A 33 6.45 -2.61 5.43
CA VAL A 33 6.23 -1.26 4.89
C VAL A 33 5.07 -0.59 5.62
N GLY A 34 5.09 0.75 5.67
CA GLY A 34 4.04 1.54 6.31
C GLY A 34 3.00 2.09 5.36
N ALA A 35 3.13 1.81 4.07
CA ALA A 35 2.20 2.28 3.05
C ALA A 35 2.18 1.31 1.89
N ILE A 36 1.02 1.20 1.22
CA ILE A 36 0.89 0.34 0.04
C ILE A 36 -0.04 1.02 -0.97
N PRO A 37 0.31 1.01 -2.27
CA PRO A 37 -0.56 1.57 -3.30
C PRO A 37 -1.82 0.73 -3.48
N VAL A 38 -2.94 1.41 -3.68
CA VAL A 38 -4.21 0.77 -4.01
C VAL A 38 -4.43 0.96 -5.51
N CYS A 39 -4.51 -0.14 -6.24
CA CYS A 39 -4.66 -0.13 -7.69
C CYS A 39 -5.89 -0.91 -8.11
N ASP A 40 -6.60 -0.37 -9.08
CA ASP A 40 -7.70 -1.04 -9.77
C ASP A 40 -7.17 -1.45 -11.14
N GLY A 41 -6.78 -2.71 -11.27
CA GLY A 41 -6.03 -3.16 -12.43
C GLY A 41 -4.68 -2.45 -12.50
N GLU A 42 -4.41 -1.75 -13.60
CA GLU A 42 -3.17 -0.99 -13.77
C GLU A 42 -3.28 0.45 -13.29
N LYS A 43 -4.47 0.87 -12.83
CA LYS A 43 -4.73 2.24 -12.44
C LYS A 43 -4.52 2.44 -10.94
N LEU A 44 -3.62 3.35 -10.58
CA LEU A 44 -3.46 3.78 -9.18
C LEU A 44 -4.67 4.62 -8.78
N VAL A 45 -5.39 4.19 -7.75
CA VAL A 45 -6.56 4.92 -7.22
C VAL A 45 -6.29 5.55 -5.86
N GLY A 46 -5.23 5.17 -5.17
CA GLY A 46 -4.89 5.77 -3.89
C GLY A 46 -3.74 5.07 -3.19
N MET A 47 -3.55 5.47 -1.94
CA MET A 47 -2.56 4.86 -1.04
C MET A 47 -3.27 4.55 0.27
N VAL A 48 -2.86 3.47 0.92
CA VAL A 48 -3.27 3.19 2.28
C VAL A 48 -2.03 3.10 3.16
N THR A 49 -2.09 3.72 4.35
CA THR A 49 -0.99 3.73 5.29
C THR A 49 -1.39 2.99 6.56
N ASP A 50 -0.39 2.61 7.37
CA ASP A 50 -0.62 2.04 8.69
C ASP A 50 -1.42 3.02 9.57
N ARG A 51 -1.18 4.31 9.45
CA ARG A 51 -1.96 5.33 10.15
C ARG A 51 -3.43 5.30 9.73
N ASP A 52 -3.73 5.18 8.43
CA ASP A 52 -5.10 5.06 7.94
C ASP A 52 -5.81 3.88 8.60
N LEU A 53 -5.12 2.73 8.70
CA LEU A 53 -5.70 1.55 9.32
C LEU A 53 -6.01 1.76 10.79
N VAL A 54 -5.10 2.39 11.53
CA VAL A 54 -5.31 2.67 12.96
C VAL A 54 -6.47 3.64 13.17
N LEU A 55 -6.48 4.75 12.44
CA LEU A 55 -7.46 5.81 12.66
C LEU A 55 -8.84 5.48 12.12
N ARG A 56 -8.91 4.69 11.05
CA ARG A 56 -10.18 4.42 10.37
C ARG A 56 -10.80 3.07 10.71
N VAL A 57 -10.02 2.19 11.33
CA VAL A 57 -10.51 0.86 11.70
C VAL A 57 -10.52 0.68 13.21
N LEU A 58 -9.39 0.89 13.87
CA LEU A 58 -9.26 0.64 15.29
C LEU A 58 -9.84 1.76 16.16
N ALA A 59 -9.85 2.99 15.67
CA ALA A 59 -10.34 4.15 16.42
C ALA A 59 -11.80 4.52 16.10
N LEU A 60 -12.56 3.59 15.57
CA LEU A 60 -13.99 3.78 15.28
C LEU A 60 -14.83 4.06 16.55
#